data_13372c47e62204359ca061a6b926dd9c
#
_entry.id   13372c47e62204359ca061a6b926dd9c
#
_cell.length_a   1.000
_cell.length_b   1.000
_cell.length_c   1.000
_cell.angle_alpha   90.00
_cell.angle_beta   90.00
_cell.angle_gamma   90.00
#
_symmetry.space_group_name_H-M   'P 1'
#
loop_
_entity.id
_entity.type
_entity.pdbx_description
1 polymer ?
#
loop_
_entity_poly.entity_id
_entity_poly.type
_entity_poly.pdbx_seq_one_letter_code
_entity_poly.pdbx_strand_id
1 'polypeptide(L)'
;MQIESIKIHNYKVLKDVEVKDISNMAVFLGKNGVGKTTFFDVFGFLHDCLIGNVKTALARRGGFNEVISRNQEGTIDFEIKFRAKETEPLITYQLSIGLDERKFPVVSSEILKFRRGSKGQPWKVLDFKNGEGIAIEGVLNTNEDVTNAIRKSQKLDSPDILAIKGLGQFKEFEAVATFRRLIEDWYVADFKVDAARERNESVYGEDLTRTGDNLSIVTKYIYDNYPENFQKIIKSMKERIPGVDDIQAKETDDGYIVLKFQNDEFKNPFSAKFVSDGTIKMFTYLVLLNSPMKHALLCIEEPENQLYPELLEELAEEFRLYALNGGQVFVSTHSPDFLNAIDANEVFYFEKKNGFTQIKKATENELFMNCIEQGDLPGSLWKQGILVI
;
A
#
# COMPACT_ATOMS: atom_id res chain seq x y z
N MET A 1 -6.25 -7.79 -7.52
CA MET A 1 -7.16 -6.62 -7.46
C MET A 1 -6.31 -5.38 -7.67
N GLN A 2 -6.71 -4.43 -8.55
CA GLN A 2 -5.86 -3.32 -9.00
C GLN A 2 -6.57 -1.98 -8.85
N ILE A 3 -5.94 -1.01 -8.19
CA ILE A 3 -6.35 0.40 -8.18
C ILE A 3 -5.93 1.01 -9.51
N GLU A 4 -6.89 1.54 -10.28
CA GLU A 4 -6.65 2.21 -11.57
C GLU A 4 -6.51 3.71 -11.41
N SER A 5 -7.23 4.29 -10.43
CA SER A 5 -7.11 5.72 -10.13
C SER A 5 -7.45 6.04 -8.68
N ILE A 6 -6.84 7.10 -8.18
CA ILE A 6 -7.16 7.68 -6.88
C ILE A 6 -7.30 9.19 -7.02
N LYS A 7 -8.35 9.74 -6.41
CA LYS A 7 -8.55 11.17 -6.28
C LYS A 7 -8.65 11.54 -4.80
N ILE A 8 -7.94 12.58 -4.42
CA ILE A 8 -7.81 13.05 -3.03
C ILE A 8 -8.10 14.54 -3.02
N HIS A 9 -8.99 14.94 -2.13
CA HIS A 9 -9.30 16.35 -1.90
C HIS A 9 -9.16 16.69 -0.42
N ASN A 10 -8.48 17.79 -0.12
CA ASN A 10 -8.31 18.34 1.23
C ASN A 10 -7.58 17.44 2.24
N TYR A 11 -6.62 16.64 1.82
CA TYR A 11 -5.81 15.84 2.75
C TYR A 11 -4.39 16.39 2.91
N LYS A 12 -4.10 17.06 4.03
CA LYS A 12 -2.79 17.67 4.33
C LYS A 12 -2.28 18.56 3.17
N VAL A 13 -1.17 18.19 2.54
CA VAL A 13 -0.61 18.91 1.36
C VAL A 13 -1.25 18.47 0.03
N LEU A 14 -2.09 17.44 0.04
CA LEU A 14 -2.84 16.93 -1.11
C LEU A 14 -4.20 17.65 -1.18
N LYS A 15 -4.20 18.89 -1.68
CA LYS A 15 -5.40 19.71 -1.72
C LYS A 15 -6.39 19.24 -2.81
N ASP A 16 -5.86 18.94 -3.99
CA ASP A 16 -6.64 18.46 -5.14
C ASP A 16 -5.70 17.66 -6.04
N VAL A 17 -5.66 16.36 -5.81
CA VAL A 17 -4.75 15.43 -6.48
C VAL A 17 -5.56 14.33 -7.14
N GLU A 18 -5.25 14.04 -8.40
CA GLU A 18 -5.81 12.91 -9.14
C GLU A 18 -4.69 12.16 -9.83
N VAL A 19 -4.59 10.85 -9.56
CA VAL A 19 -3.64 9.93 -10.21
C VAL A 19 -4.47 8.92 -11.00
N LYS A 20 -4.18 8.80 -12.29
CA LYS A 20 -4.89 7.92 -13.24
C LYS A 20 -3.92 6.95 -13.90
N ASP A 21 -4.48 5.93 -14.53
CA ASP A 21 -3.75 4.93 -15.33
C ASP A 21 -2.59 4.33 -14.54
N ILE A 22 -2.92 3.92 -13.29
CA ILE A 22 -1.97 3.33 -12.37
C ILE A 22 -1.77 1.87 -12.75
N SER A 23 -0.52 1.50 -13.04
CA SER A 23 -0.11 0.12 -13.35
C SER A 23 0.00 -0.74 -12.09
N ASN A 24 0.21 -2.05 -12.27
CA ASN A 24 0.43 -2.97 -11.15
C ASN A 24 1.69 -2.62 -10.35
N MET A 25 2.69 -2.06 -11.01
CA MET A 25 3.83 -1.41 -10.36
C MET A 25 3.77 0.08 -10.66
N ALA A 26 3.85 0.93 -9.64
CA ALA A 26 3.86 2.38 -9.78
C ALA A 26 4.91 3.00 -8.86
N VAL A 27 5.78 3.81 -9.43
CA VAL A 27 6.88 4.45 -8.71
C VAL A 27 6.63 5.95 -8.61
N PHE A 28 6.62 6.45 -7.39
CA PHE A 28 6.30 7.81 -7.02
C PHE A 28 7.59 8.58 -6.66
N LEU A 29 8.06 9.38 -7.60
CA LEU A 29 9.32 10.09 -7.55
C LEU A 29 9.15 11.52 -7.05
N GLY A 30 10.07 11.99 -6.22
CA GLY A 30 10.06 13.39 -5.80
C GLY A 30 11.09 13.72 -4.74
N LYS A 31 11.44 14.99 -4.64
CA LYS A 31 12.33 15.53 -3.60
C LYS A 31 11.71 15.38 -2.21
N ASN A 32 12.53 15.55 -1.17
CA ASN A 32 12.02 15.56 0.20
C ASN A 32 11.05 16.73 0.43
N GLY A 33 9.98 16.49 1.19
CA GLY A 33 8.98 17.51 1.53
C GLY A 33 7.95 17.82 0.43
N VAL A 34 7.93 17.11 -0.71
CA VAL A 34 6.93 17.32 -1.78
C VAL A 34 5.59 16.63 -1.52
N GLY A 35 5.51 15.72 -0.53
CA GLY A 35 4.25 15.06 -0.16
C GLY A 35 4.18 13.56 -0.46
N LYS A 36 5.29 12.88 -0.78
CA LYS A 36 5.31 11.42 -1.01
C LYS A 36 4.75 10.64 0.18
N THR A 37 5.33 10.83 1.37
CA THR A 37 4.86 10.18 2.60
C THR A 37 3.40 10.52 2.92
N THR A 38 2.94 11.75 2.59
CA THR A 38 1.52 12.11 2.75
C THR A 38 0.62 11.32 1.82
N PHE A 39 1.05 11.09 0.59
CA PHE A 39 0.29 10.27 -0.36
C PHE A 39 0.20 8.81 0.10
N PHE A 40 1.29 8.25 0.61
CA PHE A 40 1.31 6.89 1.16
C PHE A 40 0.52 6.79 2.48
N ASP A 41 0.53 7.85 3.31
CA ASP A 41 -0.30 7.92 4.52
C ASP A 41 -1.81 7.87 4.21
N VAL A 42 -2.27 8.22 3.01
CA VAL A 42 -3.67 8.08 2.62
C VAL A 42 -4.13 6.62 2.71
N PHE A 43 -3.31 5.68 2.24
CA PHE A 43 -3.63 4.25 2.31
C PHE A 43 -3.66 3.75 3.75
N GLY A 44 -2.67 4.15 4.56
CA GLY A 44 -2.66 3.87 5.99
C GLY A 44 -3.84 4.53 6.74
N PHE A 45 -4.24 5.73 6.35
CA PHE A 45 -5.39 6.43 6.92
C PHE A 45 -6.71 5.71 6.64
N LEU A 46 -6.93 5.30 5.38
CA LEU A 46 -8.15 4.57 4.99
C LEU A 46 -8.21 3.19 5.65
N HIS A 47 -7.07 2.50 5.75
CA HIS A 47 -6.97 1.26 6.52
C HIS A 47 -7.29 1.49 8.01
N ASP A 48 -6.71 2.52 8.65
CA ASP A 48 -7.01 2.86 10.05
C ASP A 48 -8.50 3.19 10.27
N CYS A 49 -9.14 3.89 9.31
CA CYS A 49 -10.59 4.17 9.34
C CYS A 49 -11.41 2.89 9.31
N LEU A 50 -10.97 1.91 8.52
CA LEU A 50 -11.66 0.63 8.39
C LEU A 50 -11.48 -0.24 9.64
N ILE A 51 -10.25 -0.43 10.11
CA ILE A 51 -9.98 -1.27 11.29
C ILE A 51 -10.54 -0.63 12.57
N GLY A 52 -10.33 0.66 12.75
CA GLY A 52 -10.88 1.46 13.85
C GLY A 52 -12.17 2.17 13.49
N ASN A 53 -12.10 3.48 13.44
CA ASN A 53 -13.10 4.41 12.92
C ASN A 53 -12.42 5.72 12.50
N VAL A 54 -13.16 6.61 11.86
CA VAL A 54 -12.65 7.90 11.36
C VAL A 54 -12.10 8.77 12.50
N LYS A 55 -12.78 8.81 13.64
CA LYS A 55 -12.35 9.60 14.81
C LYS A 55 -10.98 9.14 15.32
N THR A 56 -10.79 7.83 15.46
CA THR A 56 -9.51 7.26 15.93
C THR A 56 -8.40 7.45 14.91
N ALA A 57 -8.69 7.26 13.61
CA ALA A 57 -7.72 7.45 12.52
C ALA A 57 -7.23 8.90 12.43
N LEU A 58 -8.13 9.87 12.59
CA LEU A 58 -7.80 11.29 12.66
C LEU A 58 -7.01 11.64 13.93
N ALA A 59 -7.41 11.09 15.09
CA ALA A 59 -6.71 11.36 16.36
C ALA A 59 -5.24 10.94 16.31
N ARG A 60 -4.92 9.81 15.68
CA ARG A 60 -3.53 9.35 15.45
C ARG A 60 -2.70 10.33 14.62
N ARG A 61 -3.35 11.21 13.85
CA ARG A 61 -2.73 12.21 12.95
C ARG A 61 -2.87 13.64 13.44
N GLY A 62 -3.22 13.84 14.72
CA GLY A 62 -3.36 15.16 15.35
C GLY A 62 -4.76 15.77 15.27
N GLY A 63 -5.76 15.01 14.76
CA GLY A 63 -7.15 15.44 14.64
C GLY A 63 -7.50 16.05 13.28
N PHE A 64 -8.79 16.35 13.09
CA PHE A 64 -9.34 16.81 11.80
C PHE A 64 -8.62 18.06 11.27
N ASN A 65 -8.35 19.05 12.13
CA ASN A 65 -7.72 20.31 11.72
C ASN A 65 -6.25 20.16 11.27
N GLU A 66 -5.56 19.11 11.72
CA GLU A 66 -4.20 18.78 11.26
C GLU A 66 -4.18 17.97 9.98
N VAL A 67 -5.30 17.28 9.68
CA VAL A 67 -5.42 16.41 8.51
C VAL A 67 -6.06 17.13 7.33
N ILE A 68 -7.00 18.04 7.55
CA ILE A 68 -7.54 18.86 6.45
C ILE A 68 -6.45 19.77 5.87
N SER A 69 -6.50 20.06 4.58
CA SER A 69 -5.54 20.97 3.93
C SER A 69 -5.54 22.36 4.57
N ARG A 70 -4.36 22.94 4.74
CA ARG A 70 -4.20 24.26 5.38
C ARG A 70 -5.01 25.33 4.66
N ASN A 71 -5.73 26.15 5.42
CA ASN A 71 -6.59 27.22 4.94
C ASN A 71 -7.75 26.73 4.04
N GLN A 72 -8.15 25.47 4.20
CA GLN A 72 -9.34 24.92 3.57
C GLN A 72 -10.38 24.56 4.61
N GLU A 73 -11.64 24.59 4.18
CA GLU A 73 -12.82 24.22 4.95
C GLU A 73 -13.59 23.12 4.21
N GLY A 74 -14.56 22.49 4.85
CA GLY A 74 -15.40 21.46 4.28
C GLY A 74 -14.97 20.05 4.63
N THR A 75 -15.02 19.15 3.67
CA THR A 75 -14.74 17.72 3.84
C THR A 75 -13.36 17.35 3.33
N ILE A 76 -12.86 16.22 3.85
CA ILE A 76 -11.74 15.48 3.29
C ILE A 76 -12.35 14.37 2.44
N ASP A 77 -12.03 14.36 1.14
CA ASP A 77 -12.68 13.44 0.20
C ASP A 77 -11.68 12.53 -0.50
N PHE A 78 -12.10 11.27 -0.69
CA PHE A 78 -11.36 10.25 -1.42
C PHE A 78 -12.28 9.61 -2.46
N GLU A 79 -11.75 9.39 -3.67
CA GLU A 79 -12.35 8.51 -4.67
C GLU A 79 -11.30 7.51 -5.16
N ILE A 80 -11.65 6.22 -5.09
CA ILE A 80 -10.77 5.14 -5.54
C ILE A 80 -11.53 4.32 -6.58
N LYS A 81 -10.90 4.13 -7.75
CA LYS A 81 -11.41 3.25 -8.79
C LYS A 81 -10.50 2.04 -8.91
N PHE A 82 -11.10 0.86 -8.89
CA PHE A 82 -10.35 -0.38 -8.89
C PHE A 82 -11.11 -1.49 -9.65
N ARG A 83 -10.37 -2.51 -10.07
CA ARG A 83 -10.90 -3.75 -10.63
C ARG A 83 -10.42 -4.95 -9.83
N ALA A 84 -11.29 -5.93 -9.64
CA ALA A 84 -10.89 -7.18 -9.02
C ALA A 84 -10.03 -8.02 -9.97
N LYS A 85 -10.35 -7.99 -11.29
CA LYS A 85 -9.55 -8.53 -12.41
C LYS A 85 -9.71 -7.60 -13.60
N GLU A 86 -8.75 -7.65 -14.53
CA GLU A 86 -8.72 -6.78 -15.71
C GLU A 86 -10.01 -6.84 -16.55
N THR A 87 -10.64 -8.01 -16.61
CA THR A 87 -11.90 -8.24 -17.33
C THR A 87 -13.15 -7.92 -16.53
N GLU A 88 -13.01 -7.63 -15.23
CA GLU A 88 -14.15 -7.34 -14.37
C GLU A 88 -14.55 -5.86 -14.40
N PRO A 89 -15.78 -5.54 -14.02
CA PRO A 89 -16.27 -4.18 -14.03
C PRO A 89 -15.51 -3.25 -13.07
N LEU A 90 -15.43 -1.98 -13.46
CA LEU A 90 -14.85 -0.93 -12.63
C LEU A 90 -15.74 -0.65 -11.42
N ILE A 91 -15.14 -0.69 -10.24
CA ILE A 91 -15.77 -0.34 -8.98
C ILE A 91 -15.23 1.03 -8.55
N THR A 92 -16.11 1.88 -8.05
CA THR A 92 -15.76 3.22 -7.55
C THR A 92 -16.20 3.34 -6.10
N TYR A 93 -15.26 3.59 -5.22
CA TYR A 93 -15.50 3.93 -3.83
C TYR A 93 -15.29 5.42 -3.60
N GLN A 94 -16.24 6.07 -2.95
CA GLN A 94 -16.18 7.48 -2.58
C GLN A 94 -16.43 7.61 -1.08
N LEU A 95 -15.56 8.35 -0.41
CA LEU A 95 -15.63 8.61 1.02
C LEU A 95 -15.43 10.11 1.26
N SER A 96 -16.35 10.72 1.98
CA SER A 96 -16.28 12.11 2.46
C SER A 96 -16.32 12.12 3.98
N ILE A 97 -15.33 12.75 4.60
CA ILE A 97 -15.19 12.88 6.05
C ILE A 97 -15.32 14.36 6.42
N GLY A 98 -16.19 14.68 7.33
CA GLY A 98 -16.43 16.05 7.80
C GLY A 98 -16.59 16.12 9.32
N LEU A 99 -17.10 17.25 9.77
CA LEU A 99 -17.47 17.48 11.16
C LEU A 99 -18.98 17.65 11.27
N ASP A 100 -19.57 17.09 12.33
CA ASP A 100 -20.96 17.37 12.69
C ASP A 100 -21.12 18.78 13.31
N GLU A 101 -22.36 19.13 13.67
CA GLU A 101 -22.68 20.42 14.32
C GLU A 101 -21.94 20.63 15.65
N ARG A 102 -21.53 19.54 16.31
CA ARG A 102 -20.75 19.54 17.56
C ARG A 102 -19.23 19.48 17.34
N LYS A 103 -18.81 19.55 16.05
CA LYS A 103 -17.40 19.43 15.62
C LYS A 103 -16.76 18.08 15.90
N PHE A 104 -17.54 17.00 15.94
CA PHE A 104 -17.01 15.64 15.96
C PHE A 104 -16.84 15.11 14.53
N PRO A 105 -15.74 14.37 14.26
CA PRO A 105 -15.53 13.72 12.97
C PRO A 105 -16.61 12.69 12.66
N VAL A 106 -17.18 12.78 11.45
CA VAL A 106 -18.21 11.87 10.94
C VAL A 106 -17.94 11.51 9.47
N VAL A 107 -18.49 10.38 9.06
CA VAL A 107 -18.58 10.00 7.64
C VAL A 107 -19.76 10.74 7.04
N SER A 108 -19.49 11.88 6.42
CA SER A 108 -20.53 12.72 5.80
C SER A 108 -21.20 12.03 4.62
N SER A 109 -20.42 11.25 3.84
CA SER A 109 -20.92 10.43 2.74
C SER A 109 -20.00 9.25 2.46
N GLU A 110 -20.59 8.10 2.19
CA GLU A 110 -19.88 6.89 1.78
C GLU A 110 -20.65 6.16 0.69
N ILE A 111 -20.04 6.00 -0.48
CA ILE A 111 -20.71 5.48 -1.66
C ILE A 111 -19.84 4.43 -2.33
N LEU A 112 -20.40 3.25 -2.58
CA LEU A 112 -19.77 2.20 -3.40
C LEU A 112 -20.61 2.05 -4.67
N LYS A 113 -19.97 2.23 -5.83
CA LYS A 113 -20.59 2.14 -7.15
C LYS A 113 -19.94 1.02 -7.95
N PHE A 114 -20.75 0.35 -8.73
CA PHE A 114 -20.35 -0.73 -9.60
C PHE A 114 -20.82 -0.45 -11.03
N ARG A 115 -19.93 -0.55 -12.01
CA ARG A 115 -20.26 -0.30 -13.42
C ARG A 115 -20.33 -1.61 -14.20
N ARG A 116 -21.50 -1.97 -14.71
CA ARG A 116 -21.67 -3.09 -15.63
C ARG A 116 -21.34 -2.64 -17.06
N GLY A 117 -20.35 -3.28 -17.66
CA GLY A 117 -20.00 -3.03 -19.07
C GLY A 117 -19.52 -1.60 -19.37
N SER A 118 -19.41 -1.30 -20.66
CA SER A 118 -18.91 0.01 -21.14
C SER A 118 -19.97 1.11 -21.22
N LYS A 119 -21.26 0.78 -21.17
CA LYS A 119 -22.40 1.71 -21.29
C LYS A 119 -23.34 1.57 -20.11
N GLY A 120 -23.92 2.71 -19.65
CA GLY A 120 -24.87 2.77 -18.55
C GLY A 120 -24.35 3.51 -17.33
N GLN A 121 -25.27 3.97 -16.46
CA GLN A 121 -24.91 4.60 -15.19
C GLN A 121 -24.42 3.56 -14.18
N PRO A 122 -23.36 3.86 -13.39
CA PRO A 122 -22.91 2.98 -12.34
C PRO A 122 -24.00 2.80 -11.27
N TRP A 123 -24.15 1.59 -10.78
CA TRP A 123 -25.10 1.26 -9.73
C TRP A 123 -24.51 1.55 -8.37
N LYS A 124 -25.29 2.19 -7.51
CA LYS A 124 -24.94 2.39 -6.11
C LYS A 124 -25.28 1.12 -5.34
N VAL A 125 -24.27 0.40 -4.91
CA VAL A 125 -24.36 -0.78 -4.06
C VAL A 125 -24.47 -0.39 -2.60
N LEU A 126 -23.85 0.74 -2.25
CA LEU A 126 -23.88 1.34 -0.93
C LEU A 126 -24.00 2.87 -1.10
N ASP A 127 -24.91 3.49 -0.36
CA ASP A 127 -25.11 4.94 -0.33
C ASP A 127 -25.52 5.36 1.09
N PHE A 128 -24.52 5.81 1.86
CA PHE A 128 -24.66 6.20 3.26
C PHE A 128 -24.31 7.66 3.47
N LYS A 129 -25.00 8.28 4.43
CA LYS A 129 -24.72 9.66 4.90
C LYS A 129 -24.90 9.70 6.42
N ASN A 130 -23.90 10.20 7.12
CA ASN A 130 -23.93 10.35 8.57
C ASN A 130 -24.39 9.07 9.31
N GLY A 131 -23.92 7.91 8.86
CA GLY A 131 -24.21 6.61 9.46
C GLY A 131 -25.56 5.99 9.08
N GLU A 132 -26.36 6.59 8.20
CA GLU A 132 -27.63 6.03 7.73
C GLU A 132 -27.64 5.95 6.19
N GLY A 133 -28.23 4.90 5.64
CA GLY A 133 -28.26 4.74 4.20
C GLY A 133 -28.86 3.45 3.70
N ILE A 134 -28.57 3.15 2.44
CA ILE A 134 -29.08 1.98 1.73
C ILE A 134 -27.92 1.15 1.25
N ALA A 135 -28.02 -0.17 1.43
CA ALA A 135 -27.13 -1.16 0.83
C ALA A 135 -27.95 -2.20 0.03
N ILE A 136 -27.35 -2.73 -1.02
CA ILE A 136 -27.93 -3.78 -1.84
C ILE A 136 -27.46 -5.14 -1.32
N GLU A 137 -28.42 -6.06 -1.10
CA GLU A 137 -28.13 -7.47 -0.82
C GLU A 137 -27.80 -8.23 -2.10
N GLY A 138 -26.93 -9.23 -1.97
CA GLY A 138 -26.62 -10.20 -3.02
C GLY A 138 -25.25 -10.07 -3.60
N VAL A 139 -24.98 -10.97 -4.54
CA VAL A 139 -23.71 -11.12 -5.26
C VAL A 139 -23.66 -10.13 -6.42
N LEU A 140 -22.49 -9.53 -6.67
CA LEU A 140 -22.22 -8.78 -7.90
C LEU A 140 -22.05 -9.73 -9.09
N ASN A 141 -23.02 -10.61 -9.34
CA ASN A 141 -22.99 -11.45 -10.53
C ASN A 141 -23.31 -10.61 -11.75
N THR A 142 -22.43 -10.65 -12.75
CA THR A 142 -22.50 -9.89 -13.99
C THR A 142 -23.72 -10.21 -14.84
N ASN A 143 -24.43 -11.31 -14.56
CA ASN A 143 -25.50 -11.87 -15.37
C ASN A 143 -26.91 -11.77 -14.77
N GLU A 144 -27.07 -11.38 -13.50
CA GLU A 144 -28.39 -11.24 -12.91
C GLU A 144 -28.93 -9.80 -13.01
N ASP A 145 -30.22 -9.70 -13.32
CA ASP A 145 -30.97 -8.43 -13.37
C ASP A 145 -31.07 -7.85 -11.96
N VAL A 146 -30.21 -6.86 -11.67
CA VAL A 146 -30.20 -6.15 -10.37
C VAL A 146 -31.47 -5.27 -10.19
N THR A 147 -32.36 -5.21 -11.19
CA THR A 147 -33.69 -4.64 -11.02
C THR A 147 -34.47 -5.31 -9.90
N ASN A 148 -34.17 -6.56 -9.55
CA ASN A 148 -34.75 -7.33 -8.45
C ASN A 148 -33.88 -7.33 -7.19
N ALA A 149 -32.76 -6.59 -7.12
CA ALA A 149 -31.92 -6.56 -5.93
C ALA A 149 -32.63 -5.92 -4.76
N ILE A 150 -32.60 -6.59 -3.63
CA ILE A 150 -33.22 -6.12 -2.38
C ILE A 150 -32.38 -4.97 -1.83
N ARG A 151 -33.00 -3.80 -1.73
CA ARG A 151 -32.42 -2.63 -1.09
C ARG A 151 -32.85 -2.59 0.38
N LYS A 152 -31.88 -2.65 1.27
CA LYS A 152 -32.13 -2.54 2.71
C LYS A 152 -31.67 -1.18 3.23
N SER A 153 -32.56 -0.49 3.92
CA SER A 153 -32.18 0.66 4.74
C SER A 153 -31.49 0.16 6.00
N GLN A 154 -30.33 0.74 6.30
CA GLN A 154 -29.51 0.38 7.45
C GLN A 154 -29.07 1.63 8.20
N LYS A 155 -28.91 1.51 9.49
CA LYS A 155 -28.39 2.52 10.38
C LYS A 155 -27.23 1.95 11.18
N LEU A 156 -26.09 2.61 11.14
CA LEU A 156 -24.90 2.26 11.93
C LEU A 156 -25.07 2.80 13.36
N ASP A 157 -24.40 2.17 14.30
CA ASP A 157 -24.38 2.57 15.70
C ASP A 157 -23.78 3.97 15.91
N SER A 158 -22.80 4.34 15.08
CA SER A 158 -22.15 5.66 15.14
C SER A 158 -21.83 6.19 13.74
N PRO A 159 -21.97 7.53 13.50
CA PRO A 159 -21.70 8.14 12.20
C PRO A 159 -20.19 8.24 11.86
N ASP A 160 -19.29 7.90 12.77
CA ASP A 160 -17.83 7.85 12.55
C ASP A 160 -17.34 6.46 12.11
N ILE A 161 -18.23 5.48 11.98
CA ILE A 161 -17.94 4.13 11.48
C ILE A 161 -18.19 4.10 9.96
N LEU A 162 -17.26 3.48 9.21
CA LEU A 162 -17.46 3.22 7.78
C LEU A 162 -18.56 2.18 7.57
N ALA A 163 -19.49 2.43 6.64
CA ALA A 163 -20.55 1.49 6.31
C ALA A 163 -19.98 0.19 5.70
N ILE A 164 -18.88 0.28 4.92
CA ILE A 164 -18.16 -0.90 4.43
C ILE A 164 -17.64 -1.78 5.57
N LYS A 165 -17.25 -1.20 6.71
CA LYS A 165 -16.84 -1.95 7.90
C LYS A 165 -18.02 -2.68 8.52
N GLY A 166 -19.11 -1.97 8.79
CA GLY A 166 -20.28 -2.52 9.46
C GLY A 166 -20.97 -3.61 8.64
N LEU A 167 -21.32 -3.29 7.39
CA LEU A 167 -22.07 -4.20 6.52
C LEU A 167 -21.19 -5.28 5.88
N GLY A 168 -19.93 -4.99 5.62
CA GLY A 168 -18.99 -5.94 5.00
C GLY A 168 -18.67 -7.17 5.88
N GLN A 169 -19.20 -7.27 7.11
CA GLN A 169 -19.11 -8.47 7.96
C GLN A 169 -20.22 -9.49 7.65
N PHE A 170 -21.28 -9.08 6.95
CA PHE A 170 -22.42 -9.94 6.63
C PHE A 170 -22.31 -10.50 5.22
N LYS A 171 -22.53 -11.80 5.07
CA LYS A 171 -22.50 -12.50 3.78
C LYS A 171 -23.50 -11.96 2.76
N GLU A 172 -24.62 -11.42 3.25
CA GLU A 172 -25.67 -10.81 2.41
C GLU A 172 -25.20 -9.57 1.64
N PHE A 173 -24.12 -8.90 2.07
CA PHE A 173 -23.53 -7.74 1.38
C PHE A 173 -22.17 -8.08 0.74
N GLU A 174 -22.14 -9.10 -0.09
CA GLU A 174 -20.89 -9.65 -0.65
C GLU A 174 -20.03 -8.62 -1.39
N ALA A 175 -20.65 -7.71 -2.13
CA ALA A 175 -19.93 -6.62 -2.82
C ALA A 175 -19.21 -5.69 -1.83
N VAL A 176 -19.89 -5.35 -0.74
CA VAL A 176 -19.32 -4.52 0.32
C VAL A 176 -18.21 -5.28 1.05
N ALA A 177 -18.43 -6.57 1.35
CA ALA A 177 -17.43 -7.43 1.97
C ALA A 177 -16.18 -7.61 1.12
N THR A 178 -16.33 -7.69 -0.20
CA THR A 178 -15.20 -7.80 -1.13
C THR A 178 -14.35 -6.53 -1.11
N PHE A 179 -14.98 -5.36 -1.14
CA PHE A 179 -14.25 -4.10 -1.06
C PHE A 179 -13.61 -3.86 0.31
N ARG A 180 -14.30 -4.22 1.40
CA ARG A 180 -13.73 -4.17 2.74
C ARG A 180 -12.42 -4.96 2.80
N ARG A 181 -12.44 -6.23 2.34
CA ARG A 181 -11.24 -7.08 2.31
C ARG A 181 -10.10 -6.46 1.50
N LEU A 182 -10.40 -5.78 0.39
CA LEU A 182 -9.37 -5.09 -0.39
C LEU A 182 -8.60 -4.08 0.46
N ILE A 183 -9.31 -3.25 1.24
CA ILE A 183 -8.65 -2.23 2.09
C ILE A 183 -7.95 -2.89 3.28
N GLU A 184 -8.52 -3.95 3.86
CA GLU A 184 -7.89 -4.72 4.94
C GLU A 184 -6.54 -5.32 4.51
N ASP A 185 -6.43 -5.71 3.22
CA ASP A 185 -5.22 -6.30 2.65
C ASP A 185 -4.19 -5.25 2.17
N TRP A 186 -4.41 -3.96 2.42
CA TRP A 186 -3.39 -2.94 2.12
C TRP A 186 -2.31 -2.94 3.17
N TYR A 187 -1.07 -2.94 2.69
CA TYR A 187 0.09 -2.96 3.55
C TYR A 187 1.02 -1.79 3.24
N VAL A 188 1.35 -1.01 4.26
CA VAL A 188 2.30 0.12 4.16
C VAL A 188 3.57 -0.25 4.90
N ALA A 189 4.68 -0.40 4.17
CA ALA A 189 5.99 -0.74 4.71
C ALA A 189 6.88 0.51 4.84
N ASP A 190 7.46 0.68 6.03
CA ASP A 190 8.52 1.64 6.34
C ASP A 190 9.52 0.93 7.27
N PHE A 191 10.25 -0.05 6.71
CA PHE A 191 11.10 -0.94 7.49
C PHE A 191 12.29 -0.21 8.13
N LYS A 192 12.44 -0.41 9.43
CA LYS A 192 13.54 0.10 10.25
C LYS A 192 14.48 -1.06 10.59
N VAL A 193 15.69 -1.04 10.06
CA VAL A 193 16.65 -2.13 10.22
C VAL A 193 16.97 -2.40 11.69
N ASP A 194 17.10 -1.35 12.51
CA ASP A 194 17.38 -1.53 13.94
C ASP A 194 16.26 -2.29 14.65
N ALA A 195 15.00 -1.99 14.33
CA ALA A 195 13.85 -2.70 14.88
C ALA A 195 13.78 -4.15 14.36
N ALA A 196 14.05 -4.37 13.07
CA ALA A 196 14.03 -5.69 12.45
C ALA A 196 15.14 -6.66 12.98
N ARG A 197 16.21 -6.12 13.58
CA ARG A 197 17.29 -6.90 14.18
C ARG A 197 16.99 -7.43 15.58
N GLU A 198 15.96 -6.89 16.21
CA GLU A 198 15.65 -7.24 17.58
C GLU A 198 15.18 -8.68 17.71
N ARG A 199 15.49 -9.30 18.83
CA ARG A 199 14.88 -10.57 19.21
C ARG A 199 13.50 -10.33 19.77
N ASN A 200 12.55 -11.16 19.40
CA ASN A 200 11.19 -11.05 19.87
C ASN A 200 10.85 -12.22 20.80
N GLU A 201 9.96 -12.00 21.76
CA GLU A 201 9.33 -13.09 22.48
C GLU A 201 8.61 -14.02 21.51
N SER A 202 8.59 -15.31 21.81
CA SER A 202 7.93 -16.32 20.98
C SER A 202 6.43 -16.16 21.08
N VAL A 203 5.88 -15.34 20.18
CA VAL A 203 4.45 -15.11 20.02
C VAL A 203 4.02 -15.42 18.58
N TYR A 204 2.73 -15.61 18.37
CA TYR A 204 2.19 -15.85 17.04
C TYR A 204 2.13 -14.56 16.22
N GLY A 205 2.55 -14.65 14.94
CA GLY A 205 2.45 -13.55 13.97
C GLY A 205 2.69 -14.04 12.55
N GLU A 206 1.76 -13.74 11.65
CA GLU A 206 1.79 -14.17 10.24
C GLU A 206 2.34 -13.07 9.33
N ASP A 207 2.06 -11.79 9.65
CA ASP A 207 2.40 -10.64 8.85
C ASP A 207 3.44 -9.75 9.53
N LEU A 208 4.30 -9.14 8.72
CA LEU A 208 5.23 -8.15 9.22
C LEU A 208 4.48 -6.90 9.70
N THR A 209 4.98 -6.29 10.78
CA THR A 209 4.54 -4.95 11.15
C THR A 209 5.07 -3.92 10.17
N ARG A 210 4.48 -2.74 10.13
CA ARG A 210 4.91 -1.63 9.27
C ARG A 210 6.41 -1.35 9.35
N THR A 211 7.01 -1.48 10.52
CA THR A 211 8.43 -1.22 10.79
C THR A 211 9.31 -2.46 10.65
N GLY A 212 8.72 -3.66 10.58
CA GLY A 212 9.44 -4.93 10.51
C GLY A 212 10.04 -5.38 11.84
N ASP A 213 9.61 -4.81 12.96
CA ASP A 213 10.13 -5.13 14.31
C ASP A 213 9.82 -6.56 14.76
N ASN A 214 8.88 -7.24 14.11
CA ASN A 214 8.55 -8.65 14.33
C ASN A 214 9.16 -9.61 13.29
N LEU A 215 10.22 -9.21 12.58
CA LEU A 215 10.83 -10.00 11.51
C LEU A 215 11.17 -11.44 11.96
N SER A 216 11.70 -11.63 13.15
CA SER A 216 12.07 -12.94 13.67
C SER A 216 10.85 -13.86 13.85
N ILE A 217 9.72 -13.31 14.30
CA ILE A 217 8.46 -14.03 14.50
C ILE A 217 7.90 -14.52 13.16
N VAL A 218 7.75 -13.61 12.19
CA VAL A 218 7.20 -13.93 10.86
C VAL A 218 8.13 -14.91 10.12
N THR A 219 9.46 -14.72 10.23
CA THR A 219 10.42 -15.67 9.65
C THR A 219 10.25 -17.08 10.24
N LYS A 220 10.08 -17.18 11.57
CA LYS A 220 9.85 -18.47 12.24
C LYS A 220 8.54 -19.11 11.79
N TYR A 221 7.48 -18.31 11.69
CA TYR A 221 6.18 -18.77 11.18
C TYR A 221 6.27 -19.33 9.75
N ILE A 222 6.97 -18.63 8.83
CA ILE A 222 7.18 -19.12 7.47
C ILE A 222 8.07 -20.36 7.47
N TYR A 223 9.15 -20.37 8.25
CA TYR A 223 10.06 -21.50 8.37
C TYR A 223 9.34 -22.78 8.79
N ASP A 224 8.46 -22.70 9.79
CA ASP A 224 7.77 -23.86 10.36
C ASP A 224 6.60 -24.34 9.49
N ASN A 225 5.87 -23.43 8.88
CA ASN A 225 4.57 -23.74 8.25
C ASN A 225 4.61 -23.71 6.71
N TYR A 226 5.59 -23.01 6.11
CA TYR A 226 5.68 -22.79 4.66
C TYR A 226 7.12 -23.00 4.14
N PRO A 227 7.67 -24.23 4.24
CA PRO A 227 9.07 -24.50 3.92
C PRO A 227 9.43 -24.17 2.47
N GLU A 228 8.50 -24.31 1.52
CA GLU A 228 8.74 -23.95 0.11
C GLU A 228 8.94 -22.44 -0.07
N ASN A 229 8.14 -21.61 0.62
CA ASN A 229 8.30 -20.15 0.59
C ASN A 229 9.63 -19.76 1.26
N PHE A 230 9.97 -20.40 2.37
CA PHE A 230 11.24 -20.15 3.05
C PHE A 230 12.43 -20.50 2.17
N GLN A 231 12.40 -21.62 1.45
CA GLN A 231 13.46 -22.00 0.52
C GLN A 231 13.62 -21.00 -0.64
N LYS A 232 12.52 -20.40 -1.12
CA LYS A 232 12.61 -19.30 -2.10
C LYS A 232 13.34 -18.09 -1.53
N ILE A 233 13.01 -17.69 -0.29
CA ILE A 233 13.69 -16.59 0.40
C ILE A 233 15.20 -16.87 0.52
N ILE A 234 15.59 -18.08 0.99
CA ILE A 234 16.99 -18.46 1.11
C ILE A 234 17.70 -18.45 -0.24
N LYS A 235 17.07 -18.98 -1.29
CA LYS A 235 17.64 -18.98 -2.63
C LYS A 235 17.91 -17.55 -3.11
N SER A 236 16.90 -16.67 -2.99
CA SER A 236 17.04 -15.27 -3.36
C SER A 236 18.11 -14.53 -2.55
N MET A 237 18.26 -14.84 -1.26
CA MET A 237 19.33 -14.27 -0.44
C MET A 237 20.72 -14.72 -0.89
N LYS A 238 20.90 -16.02 -1.17
CA LYS A 238 22.19 -16.58 -1.65
C LYS A 238 22.64 -15.95 -2.96
N GLU A 239 21.69 -15.73 -3.88
CA GLU A 239 22.00 -15.19 -5.21
C GLU A 239 22.40 -13.71 -5.15
N ARG A 240 21.91 -12.95 -4.14
CA ARG A 240 22.06 -11.49 -4.08
C ARG A 240 23.02 -10.99 -3.01
N ILE A 241 23.18 -11.73 -1.93
CA ILE A 241 24.00 -11.29 -0.79
C ILE A 241 25.17 -12.23 -0.60
N PRO A 242 26.37 -11.84 -1.06
CA PRO A 242 27.56 -12.65 -0.84
C PRO A 242 27.78 -12.98 0.64
N GLY A 243 28.06 -14.24 0.95
CA GLY A 243 28.32 -14.68 2.32
C GLY A 243 27.07 -14.96 3.15
N VAL A 244 25.88 -15.05 2.55
CA VAL A 244 24.67 -15.57 3.19
C VAL A 244 24.28 -16.87 2.50
N ASP A 245 24.56 -18.01 3.14
CA ASP A 245 24.29 -19.34 2.58
C ASP A 245 23.06 -20.01 3.17
N ASP A 246 22.72 -19.67 4.42
CA ASP A 246 21.49 -20.13 5.08
C ASP A 246 21.04 -19.13 6.16
N ILE A 247 19.76 -19.15 6.47
CA ILE A 247 19.18 -18.37 7.56
C ILE A 247 18.31 -19.29 8.41
N GLN A 248 18.42 -19.17 9.72
CA GLN A 248 17.68 -19.98 10.67
C GLN A 248 16.93 -19.09 11.65
N ALA A 249 15.67 -19.40 11.88
CA ALA A 249 14.87 -18.79 12.95
C ALA A 249 14.77 -19.82 14.10
N LYS A 250 15.46 -19.55 15.20
CA LYS A 250 15.54 -20.47 16.35
C LYS A 250 14.92 -19.85 17.58
N GLU A 251 14.15 -20.66 18.28
CA GLU A 251 13.69 -20.33 19.61
C GLU A 251 14.78 -20.67 20.63
N THR A 252 14.99 -19.77 21.56
CA THR A 252 15.96 -19.92 22.65
C THR A 252 15.28 -20.44 23.90
N ASP A 253 16.05 -21.01 24.84
CA ASP A 253 15.53 -21.62 26.07
C ASP A 253 14.80 -20.61 26.98
N ASP A 254 15.06 -19.31 26.80
CA ASP A 254 14.39 -18.20 27.49
C ASP A 254 13.15 -17.67 26.72
N GLY A 255 12.70 -18.39 25.68
CA GLY A 255 11.45 -18.10 24.97
C GLY A 255 11.51 -16.95 23.96
N TYR A 256 12.71 -16.64 23.43
CA TYR A 256 12.87 -15.65 22.36
C TYR A 256 13.16 -16.30 21.02
N ILE A 257 12.72 -15.66 19.94
CA ILE A 257 13.08 -16.06 18.58
C ILE A 257 14.27 -15.19 18.13
N VAL A 258 15.32 -15.86 17.65
CA VAL A 258 16.53 -15.23 17.12
C VAL A 258 16.81 -15.68 15.70
N LEU A 259 17.18 -14.73 14.84
CA LEU A 259 17.63 -14.99 13.48
C LEU A 259 19.15 -15.21 13.48
N LYS A 260 19.59 -16.27 12.81
CA LYS A 260 20.99 -16.61 12.61
C LYS A 260 21.27 -16.76 11.12
N PHE A 261 22.32 -16.10 10.66
CA PHE A 261 22.80 -16.09 9.29
C PHE A 261 24.06 -16.94 9.19
N GLN A 262 24.02 -17.95 8.34
CA GLN A 262 25.16 -18.84 8.09
C GLN A 262 25.91 -18.36 6.86
N ASN A 263 27.25 -18.37 6.99
CA ASN A 263 28.16 -18.27 5.87
C ASN A 263 29.01 -19.59 5.90
N ASP A 264 29.10 -20.26 4.76
CA ASP A 264 29.77 -21.58 4.66
C ASP A 264 31.27 -21.50 4.93
N GLU A 265 31.87 -20.30 4.86
CA GLU A 265 33.27 -20.10 5.25
C GLU A 265 33.50 -20.16 6.77
N PHE A 266 32.45 -20.01 7.57
CA PHE A 266 32.52 -19.94 9.02
C PHE A 266 31.75 -21.09 9.68
N LYS A 267 32.38 -21.70 10.71
CA LYS A 267 31.77 -22.82 11.42
C LYS A 267 30.50 -22.46 12.18
N ASN A 268 30.39 -21.21 12.69
CA ASN A 268 29.27 -20.76 13.51
C ASN A 268 28.51 -19.68 12.82
N PRO A 269 27.15 -19.70 12.85
CA PRO A 269 26.31 -18.64 12.27
C PRO A 269 26.39 -17.35 13.07
N PHE A 270 26.20 -16.23 12.38
CA PHE A 270 26.11 -14.90 12.96
C PHE A 270 24.68 -14.61 13.43
N SER A 271 24.55 -13.94 14.58
CA SER A 271 23.26 -13.35 14.97
C SER A 271 22.92 -12.16 14.06
N ALA A 272 21.63 -11.94 13.78
CA ALA A 272 21.13 -10.79 13.01
C ALA A 272 21.71 -9.44 13.49
N LYS A 273 22.03 -9.32 14.77
CA LYS A 273 22.66 -8.14 15.37
C LYS A 273 23.99 -7.74 14.72
N PHE A 274 24.74 -8.71 14.18
CA PHE A 274 26.07 -8.52 13.61
C PHE A 274 26.10 -8.60 12.07
N VAL A 275 24.94 -8.69 11.45
CA VAL A 275 24.78 -8.71 9.99
C VAL A 275 24.61 -7.29 9.47
N SER A 276 25.03 -7.00 8.23
CA SER A 276 24.96 -5.66 7.65
C SER A 276 23.51 -5.16 7.52
N ASP A 277 23.34 -3.85 7.50
CA ASP A 277 22.01 -3.21 7.35
C ASP A 277 21.35 -3.62 6.05
N GLY A 278 22.09 -3.60 4.94
CA GLY A 278 21.56 -3.97 3.63
C GLY A 278 21.10 -5.44 3.59
N THR A 279 21.82 -6.35 4.25
CA THR A 279 21.43 -7.76 4.35
C THR A 279 20.11 -7.92 5.10
N ILE A 280 19.95 -7.27 6.24
CA ILE A 280 18.71 -7.33 7.03
C ILE A 280 17.56 -6.70 6.23
N LYS A 281 17.80 -5.56 5.58
CA LYS A 281 16.79 -4.85 4.78
C LYS A 281 16.31 -5.72 3.61
N MET A 282 17.23 -6.28 2.82
CA MET A 282 16.89 -7.19 1.72
C MET A 282 16.13 -8.41 2.22
N PHE A 283 16.59 -9.03 3.30
CA PHE A 283 15.91 -10.17 3.91
C PHE A 283 14.47 -9.82 4.32
N THR A 284 14.26 -8.66 4.94
CA THR A 284 12.94 -8.20 5.33
C THR A 284 12.00 -8.03 4.13
N TYR A 285 12.50 -7.47 3.00
CA TYR A 285 11.71 -7.41 1.77
C TYR A 285 11.41 -8.79 1.19
N LEU A 286 12.39 -9.69 1.16
CA LEU A 286 12.15 -11.05 0.66
C LEU A 286 11.15 -11.83 1.52
N VAL A 287 11.16 -11.63 2.85
CA VAL A 287 10.14 -12.19 3.76
C VAL A 287 8.76 -11.63 3.42
N LEU A 288 8.61 -10.30 3.23
CA LEU A 288 7.36 -9.67 2.83
C LEU A 288 6.83 -10.22 1.50
N LEU A 289 7.69 -10.22 0.47
CA LEU A 289 7.29 -10.57 -0.90
C LEU A 289 6.99 -12.06 -1.11
N ASN A 290 7.60 -12.92 -0.28
CA ASN A 290 7.39 -14.37 -0.30
C ASN A 290 6.49 -14.86 0.85
N SER A 291 5.81 -13.94 1.55
CA SER A 291 4.81 -14.32 2.55
C SER A 291 3.70 -15.17 1.91
N PRO A 292 3.21 -16.22 2.60
CA PRO A 292 2.06 -16.98 2.14
C PRO A 292 0.78 -16.14 2.07
N MET A 293 0.69 -15.10 2.89
CA MET A 293 -0.38 -14.10 2.85
C MET A 293 0.01 -12.98 1.90
N LYS A 294 -0.66 -12.94 0.74
CA LYS A 294 -0.40 -11.88 -0.26
C LYS A 294 -1.28 -10.68 0.00
N HIS A 295 -0.66 -9.53 0.07
CA HIS A 295 -1.37 -8.25 0.14
C HIS A 295 -1.86 -7.81 -1.24
N ALA A 296 -3.07 -7.26 -1.29
CA ALA A 296 -3.64 -6.72 -2.53
C ALA A 296 -2.85 -5.49 -3.02
N LEU A 297 -2.36 -4.68 -2.09
CA LEU A 297 -1.51 -3.51 -2.34
C LEU A 297 -0.36 -3.45 -1.33
N LEU A 298 0.87 -3.33 -1.85
CA LEU A 298 2.05 -2.97 -1.09
C LEU A 298 2.41 -1.51 -1.35
N CYS A 299 2.48 -0.70 -0.31
CA CYS A 299 3.01 0.66 -0.33
C CYS A 299 4.38 0.65 0.35
N ILE A 300 5.46 0.84 -0.41
CA ILE A 300 6.84 0.78 0.08
C ILE A 300 7.44 2.17 0.05
N GLU A 301 7.87 2.67 1.23
CA GLU A 301 8.50 3.98 1.34
C GLU A 301 10.03 3.85 1.33
N GLU A 302 10.67 4.54 0.38
CA GLU A 302 12.12 4.73 0.25
C GLU A 302 12.92 3.43 0.47
N PRO A 303 12.71 2.39 -0.39
CA PRO A 303 13.39 1.10 -0.25
C PRO A 303 14.91 1.21 -0.35
N GLU A 304 15.42 2.25 -1.01
CA GLU A 304 16.85 2.53 -1.17
C GLU A 304 17.58 2.81 0.14
N ASN A 305 16.88 3.22 1.19
CA ASN A 305 17.52 3.52 2.47
C ASN A 305 18.20 2.29 3.05
N GLN A 306 19.53 2.39 3.27
CA GLN A 306 20.37 1.33 3.82
C GLN A 306 20.60 0.14 2.86
N LEU A 307 20.25 0.25 1.56
CA LEU A 307 20.61 -0.73 0.54
C LEU A 307 21.75 -0.21 -0.35
N TYR A 308 22.59 -1.13 -0.80
CA TYR A 308 23.57 -0.84 -1.83
C TYR A 308 22.87 -0.57 -3.18
N PRO A 309 23.38 0.36 -4.01
CA PRO A 309 22.80 0.67 -5.31
C PRO A 309 22.60 -0.55 -6.23
N GLU A 310 23.54 -1.49 -6.22
CA GLU A 310 23.48 -2.72 -7.01
C GLU A 310 22.26 -3.60 -6.65
N LEU A 311 21.84 -3.60 -5.38
CA LEU A 311 20.67 -4.35 -4.91
C LEU A 311 19.34 -3.70 -5.26
N LEU A 312 19.34 -2.43 -5.68
CA LEU A 312 18.11 -1.69 -5.97
C LEU A 312 17.46 -2.17 -7.26
N GLU A 313 18.25 -2.52 -8.27
CA GLU A 313 17.74 -3.10 -9.52
C GLU A 313 17.08 -4.46 -9.26
N GLU A 314 17.76 -5.31 -8.50
CA GLU A 314 17.23 -6.63 -8.14
C GLU A 314 15.96 -6.52 -7.27
N LEU A 315 15.90 -5.55 -6.35
CA LEU A 315 14.72 -5.30 -5.54
C LEU A 315 13.55 -4.79 -6.41
N ALA A 316 13.81 -3.96 -7.40
CA ALA A 316 12.80 -3.52 -8.35
C ALA A 316 12.23 -4.71 -9.17
N GLU A 317 13.06 -5.68 -9.55
CA GLU A 317 12.63 -6.91 -10.19
C GLU A 317 11.73 -7.76 -9.26
N GLU A 318 12.08 -7.92 -7.99
CA GLU A 318 11.24 -8.63 -7.02
C GLU A 318 9.87 -7.95 -6.84
N PHE A 319 9.83 -6.62 -6.78
CA PHE A 319 8.56 -5.88 -6.74
C PHE A 319 7.74 -6.10 -8.02
N ARG A 320 8.38 -6.10 -9.19
CA ARG A 320 7.72 -6.37 -10.47
C ARG A 320 7.18 -7.80 -10.53
N LEU A 321 7.94 -8.79 -10.07
CA LEU A 321 7.47 -10.18 -9.98
C LEU A 321 6.26 -10.32 -9.05
N TYR A 322 6.26 -9.63 -7.91
CA TYR A 322 5.11 -9.60 -7.02
C TYR A 322 3.87 -9.00 -7.71
N ALA A 323 4.05 -7.88 -8.42
CA ALA A 323 2.99 -7.22 -9.17
C ALA A 323 2.42 -8.10 -10.30
N LEU A 324 3.27 -8.82 -11.03
CA LEU A 324 2.86 -9.77 -12.08
C LEU A 324 2.08 -10.98 -11.52
N ASN A 325 2.34 -11.36 -10.27
CA ASN A 325 1.67 -12.46 -9.58
C ASN A 325 0.35 -12.05 -8.90
N GLY A 326 -0.23 -10.92 -9.28
CA GLY A 326 -1.58 -10.48 -8.91
C GLY A 326 -1.66 -9.54 -7.71
N GLY A 327 -0.51 -9.07 -7.18
CA GLY A 327 -0.44 -7.93 -6.27
C GLY A 327 -0.39 -6.60 -7.00
N GLN A 328 -0.41 -5.49 -6.25
CA GLN A 328 -0.07 -4.16 -6.75
C GLN A 328 1.00 -3.56 -5.85
N VAL A 329 2.00 -2.89 -6.42
CA VAL A 329 3.12 -2.31 -5.66
C VAL A 329 3.27 -0.84 -5.97
N PHE A 330 3.18 -0.01 -4.94
CA PHE A 330 3.48 1.41 -4.99
C PHE A 330 4.79 1.66 -4.24
N VAL A 331 5.75 2.29 -4.90
CA VAL A 331 7.06 2.58 -4.32
C VAL A 331 7.28 4.08 -4.32
N SER A 332 7.57 4.69 -3.17
CA SER A 332 8.11 6.06 -3.16
C SER A 332 9.63 6.01 -3.16
N THR A 333 10.27 6.83 -3.99
CA THR A 333 11.72 6.87 -4.08
C THR A 333 12.24 8.27 -4.41
N HIS A 334 13.50 8.51 -4.11
CA HIS A 334 14.29 9.62 -4.65
C HIS A 334 15.60 9.11 -5.27
N SER A 335 15.80 7.79 -5.34
CA SER A 335 17.01 7.14 -5.87
C SER A 335 17.00 7.08 -7.40
N PRO A 336 17.99 7.68 -8.06
CA PRO A 336 18.19 7.51 -9.49
C PRO A 336 18.50 6.07 -9.88
N ASP A 337 19.22 5.33 -9.02
CA ASP A 337 19.64 3.96 -9.31
C ASP A 337 18.43 3.02 -9.29
N PHE A 338 17.52 3.16 -8.32
CA PHE A 338 16.24 2.44 -8.33
C PHE A 338 15.41 2.80 -9.57
N LEU A 339 15.36 4.09 -9.93
CA LEU A 339 14.59 4.56 -11.06
C LEU A 339 15.10 4.04 -12.41
N ASN A 340 16.39 3.72 -12.55
CA ASN A 340 16.95 3.13 -13.77
C ASN A 340 16.42 1.72 -14.08
N ALA A 341 15.91 1.01 -13.08
CA ALA A 341 15.28 -0.30 -13.22
C ALA A 341 13.77 -0.24 -13.53
N ILE A 342 13.20 0.97 -13.70
CA ILE A 342 11.75 1.19 -13.78
C ILE A 342 11.38 1.69 -15.19
N ASP A 343 10.28 1.18 -15.73
CA ASP A 343 9.75 1.62 -17.01
C ASP A 343 9.12 3.02 -16.87
N ALA A 344 9.29 3.86 -17.88
CA ALA A 344 8.80 5.25 -17.87
C ALA A 344 7.29 5.37 -17.64
N ASN A 345 6.51 4.38 -18.09
CA ASN A 345 5.05 4.31 -17.91
C ASN A 345 4.61 3.97 -16.48
N GLU A 346 5.53 3.48 -15.64
CA GLU A 346 5.30 3.17 -14.22
C GLU A 346 5.63 4.37 -13.31
N VAL A 347 6.24 5.45 -13.84
CA VAL A 347 6.75 6.57 -13.07
C VAL A 347 5.74 7.71 -12.97
N PHE A 348 5.48 8.12 -11.74
CA PHE A 348 4.77 9.34 -11.36
C PHE A 348 5.72 10.26 -10.60
N TYR A 349 5.66 11.56 -10.85
CA TYR A 349 6.51 12.51 -10.15
C TYR A 349 5.70 13.60 -9.44
N PHE A 350 6.26 14.04 -8.32
CA PHE A 350 5.64 15.00 -7.42
C PHE A 350 6.24 16.38 -7.63
N GLU A 351 5.37 17.36 -7.78
CA GLU A 351 5.71 18.77 -7.80
C GLU A 351 4.98 19.52 -6.70
N LYS A 352 5.54 20.67 -6.29
CA LYS A 352 4.89 21.56 -5.33
C LYS A 352 4.48 22.85 -6.02
N LYS A 353 3.19 23.16 -6.01
CA LYS A 353 2.65 24.40 -6.56
C LYS A 353 1.81 25.11 -5.52
N ASN A 354 2.16 26.39 -5.21
CA ASN A 354 1.46 27.18 -4.21
C ASN A 354 1.33 26.50 -2.82
N GLY A 355 2.38 25.75 -2.41
CA GLY A 355 2.41 25.03 -1.14
C GLY A 355 1.73 23.66 -1.16
N PHE A 356 1.01 23.28 -2.22
CA PHE A 356 0.30 22.01 -2.37
C PHE A 356 1.00 21.08 -3.37
N THR A 357 0.79 19.80 -3.19
CA THR A 357 1.33 18.74 -4.05
C THR A 357 0.49 18.59 -5.33
N GLN A 358 1.18 18.42 -6.45
CA GLN A 358 0.65 17.89 -7.71
C GLN A 358 1.38 16.62 -8.06
N ILE A 359 0.69 15.64 -8.63
CA ILE A 359 1.26 14.37 -9.09
C ILE A 359 0.98 14.27 -10.59
N LYS A 360 2.02 14.00 -11.37
CA LYS A 360 1.95 13.85 -12.83
C LYS A 360 2.58 12.54 -13.26
N LYS A 361 2.12 11.97 -14.34
CA LYS A 361 2.75 10.79 -14.95
C LYS A 361 3.98 11.24 -15.75
N ALA A 362 5.08 10.51 -15.66
CA ALA A 362 6.33 10.89 -16.34
C ALA A 362 6.16 10.89 -17.87
N THR A 363 5.30 10.04 -18.41
CA THR A 363 4.97 9.98 -19.84
C THR A 363 4.23 11.21 -20.37
N GLU A 364 3.71 12.07 -19.50
CA GLU A 364 3.11 13.35 -19.90
C GLU A 364 4.17 14.45 -20.16
N ASN A 365 5.42 14.20 -19.79
CA ASN A 365 6.54 15.12 -20.05
C ASN A 365 7.21 14.76 -21.38
N GLU A 366 6.97 15.56 -22.41
CA GLU A 366 7.48 15.33 -23.76
C GLU A 366 9.03 15.28 -23.82
N LEU A 367 9.70 16.16 -23.05
CA LEU A 367 11.17 16.16 -23.02
C LEU A 367 11.72 14.87 -22.43
N PHE A 368 11.13 14.42 -21.32
CA PHE A 368 11.49 13.15 -20.69
C PHE A 368 11.32 11.98 -21.66
N MET A 369 10.18 11.88 -22.32
CA MET A 369 9.91 10.79 -23.28
C MET A 369 10.84 10.81 -24.48
N ASN A 370 11.15 11.98 -25.04
CA ASN A 370 12.10 12.10 -26.13
C ASN A 370 13.51 11.61 -25.75
N CYS A 371 13.96 11.90 -24.53
CA CYS A 371 15.24 11.40 -24.03
C CYS A 371 15.23 9.88 -23.80
N ILE A 372 14.15 9.33 -23.23
CA ILE A 372 13.98 7.89 -23.08
C ILE A 372 14.03 7.16 -24.43
N GLU A 373 13.36 7.68 -25.47
CA GLU A 373 13.38 7.12 -26.83
C GLU A 373 14.79 7.17 -27.46
N GLN A 374 15.63 8.09 -27.03
CA GLN A 374 17.05 8.19 -27.44
C GLN A 374 17.97 7.24 -26.66
N GLY A 375 17.44 6.53 -25.65
CA GLY A 375 18.18 5.55 -24.86
C GLY A 375 18.72 6.08 -23.52
N ASP A 376 18.31 7.27 -23.11
CA ASP A 376 18.67 7.79 -21.78
C ASP A 376 17.91 7.03 -20.69
N LEU A 377 18.57 6.81 -19.54
CA LEU A 377 17.98 6.13 -18.40
C LEU A 377 17.16 7.09 -17.54
N PRO A 378 15.98 6.68 -17.03
CA PRO A 378 15.09 7.52 -16.21
C PRO A 378 15.79 8.18 -15.02
N GLY A 379 16.67 7.46 -14.32
CA GLY A 379 17.42 7.98 -13.18
C GLY A 379 18.47 9.03 -13.57
N SER A 380 19.06 8.92 -14.76
CA SER A 380 19.97 9.93 -15.30
C SER A 380 19.23 11.24 -15.59
N LEU A 381 18.05 11.14 -16.20
CA LEU A 381 17.19 12.28 -16.50
C LEU A 381 16.66 12.96 -15.21
N TRP A 382 16.38 12.16 -14.18
CA TRP A 382 16.04 12.68 -12.85
C TRP A 382 17.19 13.49 -12.23
N LYS A 383 18.43 12.98 -12.29
CA LYS A 383 19.64 13.72 -11.82
C LYS A 383 19.82 15.03 -12.56
N GLN A 384 19.50 15.09 -13.84
CA GLN A 384 19.55 16.32 -14.67
C GLN A 384 18.39 17.28 -14.39
N GLY A 385 17.39 16.88 -13.61
CA GLY A 385 16.25 17.71 -13.24
C GLY A 385 15.14 17.78 -14.29
N ILE A 386 15.11 16.87 -15.28
CA ILE A 386 14.12 16.90 -16.38
C ILE A 386 12.68 16.63 -15.88
N LEU A 387 12.51 15.88 -14.81
CA LEU A 387 11.20 15.64 -14.16
C LEU A 387 10.92 16.63 -13.01
N VAL A 388 11.72 17.70 -12.87
CA VAL A 388 11.55 18.71 -11.81
C VAL A 388 11.64 20.08 -12.47
N ILE A 389 10.52 20.76 -12.56
CA ILE A 389 10.46 22.19 -12.90
C ILE A 389 10.23 22.99 -11.64
#